data_f19bc87fbade63004d40c7ac9abed06e
#
_entry.id   f19bc87fbade63004d40c7ac9abed06e
#
_cell.length_a   1.000
_cell.length_b   1.000
_cell.length_c   1.000
_cell.angle_alpha   90.00
_cell.angle_beta   90.00
_cell.angle_gamma   90.00
#
_symmetry.space_group_name_H-M   'P 1'
#
loop_
_entity.id
_entity.type
_entity.pdbx_description
1 polymer ?
#
loop_
_entity_poly.entity_id
_entity_poly.type
_entity_poly.pdbx_seq_one_letter_code
_entity_poly.pdbx_strand_id
1 'polypeptide(L)'
;MKVLVDIDEYAEGAVLLDGLESAIVGIVQEFGNGNRVLYSKQRILEILQERDLMTMGEAEEFYDYNILGLYAGEQNAVFLDQSLEPIKNKENEWEYHAK
;
A
#
# COMPACT_ATOMS: atom_id res chain seq x y z
N MET A 1 -18.88 -16.45 4.11
CA MET A 1 -18.11 -16.81 5.30
C MET A 1 -16.79 -16.05 5.33
N LYS A 2 -16.41 -15.58 6.50
CA LYS A 2 -15.18 -14.81 6.66
C LYS A 2 -14.08 -15.73 7.21
N VAL A 3 -12.96 -15.80 6.51
CA VAL A 3 -11.82 -16.61 6.95
C VAL A 3 -10.71 -15.66 7.41
N LEU A 4 -10.26 -15.81 8.63
CA LEU A 4 -9.17 -15.02 9.19
C LEU A 4 -7.86 -15.79 8.99
N VAL A 5 -6.89 -15.13 8.39
CA VAL A 5 -5.57 -15.71 8.15
C VAL A 5 -4.49 -14.80 8.70
N ASP A 6 -3.36 -15.38 9.05
CA ASP A 6 -2.20 -14.64 9.51
C ASP A 6 -1.41 -14.17 8.30
N ILE A 7 -1.19 -12.87 8.19
CA ILE A 7 -0.44 -12.29 7.08
C ILE A 7 0.97 -12.86 7.00
N ASP A 8 1.57 -13.21 8.14
CA ASP A 8 2.92 -13.79 8.19
C ASP A 8 2.99 -15.16 7.51
N GLU A 9 1.90 -15.89 7.46
CA GLU A 9 1.85 -17.18 6.76
C GLU A 9 1.90 -16.99 5.25
N TYR A 10 1.32 -15.90 4.73
CA TYR A 10 1.29 -15.62 3.30
C TYR A 10 2.54 -14.90 2.80
N ALA A 11 3.18 -14.14 3.67
CA ALA A 11 4.34 -13.33 3.31
C ALA A 11 5.45 -13.51 4.34
N GLU A 12 5.85 -14.77 4.55
CA GLU A 12 6.91 -15.10 5.49
C GLU A 12 8.19 -14.33 5.17
N GLY A 13 8.73 -13.66 6.17
CA GLY A 13 9.95 -12.86 6.01
C GLY A 13 9.73 -11.48 5.44
N ALA A 14 8.49 -11.13 5.03
CA ALA A 14 8.19 -9.80 4.51
C ALA A 14 8.25 -8.74 5.60
N VAL A 15 8.65 -7.54 5.21
CA VAL A 15 8.67 -6.39 6.13
C VAL A 15 7.25 -5.94 6.40
N LEU A 16 6.91 -5.81 7.67
CA LEU A 16 5.63 -5.26 8.12
C LEU A 16 5.88 -3.88 8.74
N LEU A 17 5.02 -2.92 8.38
CA LEU A 17 5.11 -1.57 8.91
C LEU A 17 4.21 -1.44 10.14
N ASP A 18 4.84 -1.34 11.30
CA ASP A 18 4.14 -1.28 12.57
C ASP A 18 3.20 -0.07 12.65
N GLY A 19 1.97 -0.33 13.08
CA GLY A 19 0.96 0.73 13.18
C GLY A 19 0.22 1.05 11.89
N LEU A 20 0.57 0.39 10.78
CA LEU A 20 -0.09 0.61 9.48
C LEU A 20 -0.81 -0.62 8.97
N GLU A 21 -1.12 -1.56 9.84
CA GLU A 21 -1.75 -2.83 9.47
C GLU A 21 -3.08 -2.64 8.75
N SER A 22 -3.86 -1.63 9.14
CA SER A 22 -5.16 -1.35 8.50
C SER A 22 -5.02 -0.81 7.06
N ALA A 23 -3.81 -0.46 6.65
CA ALA A 23 -3.54 -0.02 5.28
C ALA A 23 -3.15 -1.16 4.35
N ILE A 24 -3.00 -2.39 4.86
CA ILE A 24 -2.66 -3.55 4.03
C ILE A 24 -3.85 -3.87 3.11
N VAL A 25 -3.56 -3.99 1.82
CA VAL A 25 -4.59 -4.31 0.82
C VAL A 25 -4.31 -5.59 0.03
N GLY A 26 -3.15 -6.17 0.22
CA GLY A 26 -2.84 -7.43 -0.47
C GLY A 26 -1.40 -7.86 -0.32
N ILE A 27 -1.07 -8.89 -1.09
CA ILE A 27 0.26 -9.47 -1.15
C ILE A 27 0.77 -9.34 -2.58
N VAL A 28 2.00 -8.91 -2.74
CA VAL A 28 2.66 -8.86 -4.05
C VAL A 28 3.48 -10.14 -4.23
N GLN A 29 3.21 -10.83 -5.30
CA GLN A 29 3.92 -12.06 -5.66
C GLN A 29 4.82 -11.79 -6.85
N GLU A 30 6.04 -12.28 -6.77
CA GLU A 30 7.04 -12.08 -7.80
C GLU A 30 7.81 -13.38 -7.98
N PHE A 31 7.92 -13.86 -9.22
CA PHE A 31 8.57 -15.14 -9.49
C PHE A 31 10.04 -15.10 -9.01
N GLY A 32 10.41 -16.10 -8.22
CA GLY A 32 11.76 -16.22 -7.72
C GLY A 32 12.10 -15.38 -6.50
N ASN A 33 11.15 -14.57 -6.03
CA ASN A 33 11.32 -13.73 -4.85
C ASN A 33 10.26 -14.04 -3.80
N GLY A 34 10.54 -13.71 -2.56
CA GLY A 34 9.56 -13.85 -1.50
C GLY A 34 8.39 -12.90 -1.68
N ASN A 35 7.25 -13.26 -1.12
CA ASN A 35 6.07 -12.39 -1.14
C ASN A 35 6.32 -11.12 -0.35
N ARG A 36 5.72 -10.02 -0.80
CA ARG A 36 5.81 -8.73 -0.13
C ARG A 36 4.41 -8.23 0.19
N VAL A 37 4.30 -7.42 1.24
CA VAL A 37 3.02 -6.86 1.66
C VAL A 37 2.74 -5.57 0.89
N LEU A 38 1.53 -5.46 0.37
CA LEU A 38 1.08 -4.29 -0.39
C LEU A 38 0.23 -3.40 0.50
N TYR A 39 0.66 -2.16 0.65
CA TYR A 39 -0.06 -1.14 1.41
C TYR A 39 -0.73 -0.14 0.49
N SER A 40 -1.90 0.37 0.90
CA SER A 40 -2.55 1.48 0.20
C SER A 40 -1.98 2.81 0.67
N LYS A 41 -1.42 3.59 -0.25
CA LYS A 41 -0.93 4.94 0.06
C LYS A 41 -2.05 5.80 0.67
N GLN A 42 -3.23 5.77 0.08
CA GLN A 42 -4.35 6.59 0.53
C GLN A 42 -4.77 6.27 1.96
N ARG A 43 -4.78 4.97 2.32
CA ARG A 43 -5.09 4.56 3.69
C ARG A 43 -4.00 4.97 4.67
N ILE A 44 -2.74 4.91 4.25
CA ILE A 44 -1.64 5.40 5.09
C ILE A 44 -1.83 6.88 5.38
N LEU A 45 -2.14 7.68 4.36
CA LEU A 45 -2.36 9.12 4.54
C LEU A 45 -3.52 9.39 5.48
N GLU A 46 -4.61 8.61 5.39
CA GLU A 46 -5.74 8.73 6.32
C GLU A 46 -5.32 8.44 7.76
N ILE A 47 -4.53 7.38 7.97
CA ILE A 47 -4.03 7.01 9.30
C ILE A 47 -3.19 8.16 9.89
N LEU A 48 -2.29 8.72 9.09
CA LEU A 48 -1.44 9.81 9.55
C LEU A 48 -2.24 11.05 9.93
N GLN A 49 -3.30 11.34 9.19
CA GLN A 49 -4.16 12.48 9.48
C GLN A 49 -5.03 12.25 10.72
N GLU A 50 -5.61 11.08 10.85
CA GLU A 50 -6.53 10.76 11.96
C GLU A 50 -5.81 10.45 13.26
N ARG A 51 -4.81 9.57 13.19
CA ARG A 51 -4.08 9.12 14.39
C ARG A 51 -3.07 10.13 14.86
N ASP A 52 -2.29 10.67 13.92
CA ASP A 52 -1.17 11.56 14.23
C ASP A 52 -1.50 13.04 14.02
N LEU A 53 -2.74 13.34 13.68
CA LEU A 53 -3.27 14.70 13.52
C LEU A 53 -2.47 15.56 12.53
N MET A 54 -1.93 14.93 11.50
CA MET A 54 -1.22 15.63 10.44
C MET A 54 -2.21 16.27 9.46
N THR A 55 -1.80 17.40 8.87
CA THR A 55 -2.49 17.91 7.69
C THR A 55 -2.20 17.00 6.51
N MET A 56 -2.96 17.12 5.42
CA MET A 56 -2.70 16.34 4.21
C MET A 56 -1.28 16.56 3.69
N GLY A 57 -0.82 17.81 3.65
CA GLY A 57 0.55 18.12 3.21
C GLY A 57 1.62 17.48 4.09
N GLU A 58 1.42 17.54 5.40
CA GLU A 58 2.33 16.89 6.34
C GLU A 58 2.34 15.38 6.18
N ALA A 59 1.18 14.78 5.99
CA ALA A 59 1.05 13.34 5.80
C ALA A 59 1.76 12.89 4.51
N GLU A 60 1.59 13.62 3.42
CA GLU A 60 2.26 13.32 2.15
C GLU A 60 3.77 13.41 2.27
N GLU A 61 4.26 14.44 2.93
CA GLU A 61 5.70 14.63 3.16
C GLU A 61 6.27 13.52 4.04
N PHE A 62 5.57 13.19 5.11
CA PHE A 62 5.97 12.09 6.01
C PHE A 62 6.01 10.76 5.25
N TYR A 63 4.99 10.50 4.44
CA TYR A 63 4.92 9.29 3.63
C TYR A 63 6.11 9.19 2.68
N ASP A 64 6.40 10.25 1.93
CA ASP A 64 7.47 10.24 0.95
C ASP A 64 8.85 10.00 1.57
N TYR A 65 9.13 10.64 2.69
CA TYR A 65 10.47 10.60 3.29
C TYR A 65 10.66 9.46 4.28
N ASN A 66 9.63 9.07 5.01
CA ASN A 66 9.77 8.12 6.12
C ASN A 66 9.16 6.75 5.85
N ILE A 67 8.29 6.63 4.87
CA ILE A 67 7.61 5.37 4.57
C ILE A 67 8.05 4.86 3.20
N LEU A 68 7.74 5.60 2.14
CA LEU A 68 8.12 5.22 0.77
C LEU A 68 9.63 5.18 0.60
N GLY A 69 10.35 6.13 1.20
CA GLY A 69 11.80 6.22 1.12
C GLY A 69 12.56 5.21 1.98
N LEU A 70 11.86 4.45 2.83
CA LEU A 70 12.50 3.46 3.69
C LEU A 70 12.92 2.23 2.89
N TYR A 71 14.18 1.86 2.99
CA TYR A 71 14.66 0.60 2.43
C TYR A 71 14.92 -0.39 3.55
N ALA A 72 14.23 -1.51 3.52
CA ALA A 72 14.30 -2.51 4.58
C ALA A 72 14.59 -3.93 4.04
N GLY A 73 15.22 -4.04 2.87
CA GLY A 73 15.65 -5.32 2.30
C GLY A 73 14.82 -5.78 1.11
N GLU A 74 15.09 -7.01 0.65
CA GLU A 74 14.50 -7.57 -0.56
C GLU A 74 12.98 -7.78 -0.48
N GLN A 75 12.47 -8.07 0.72
CA GLN A 75 11.03 -8.24 0.94
C GLN A 75 10.40 -6.99 1.53
N ASN A 76 10.89 -5.83 1.11
CA ASN A 76 10.37 -4.55 1.56
C ASN A 76 8.89 -4.38 1.17
N ALA A 77 8.18 -3.55 1.92
CA ALA A 77 6.79 -3.22 1.64
C ALA A 77 6.66 -2.53 0.28
N VAL A 78 5.53 -2.75 -0.38
CA VAL A 78 5.19 -2.16 -1.67
C VAL A 78 3.95 -1.29 -1.47
N PHE A 79 3.86 -0.19 -2.21
CA PHE A 79 2.81 0.80 -2.01
C PHE A 79 1.99 0.97 -3.29
N LEU A 80 0.68 0.92 -3.15
CA LEU A 80 -0.27 1.13 -4.23
C LEU A 80 -0.80 2.55 -4.14
N ASP A 81 -0.54 3.33 -5.19
CA ASP A 81 -1.14 4.66 -5.33
C ASP A 81 -2.42 4.51 -6.15
N GLN A 82 -3.56 4.76 -5.51
CA GLN A 82 -4.88 4.59 -6.09
C GLN A 82 -5.48 5.91 -6.59
N SER A 83 -4.63 6.87 -6.92
CA SER A 83 -5.07 8.17 -7.41
C SER A 83 -5.62 8.13 -8.84
N LEU A 84 -5.32 7.06 -9.57
CA LEU A 84 -5.84 6.86 -10.92
C LEU A 84 -6.82 5.70 -10.95
N GLU A 85 -7.82 5.80 -11.80
CA GLU A 85 -8.75 4.68 -12.01
C GLU A 85 -8.82 4.35 -13.51
N PRO A 86 -8.75 3.06 -13.85
CA PRO A 86 -8.92 2.62 -15.23
C PRO A 86 -10.40 2.57 -15.59
N ILE A 87 -10.76 3.20 -16.69
CA ILE A 87 -12.13 3.24 -17.19
C ILE A 87 -12.13 2.81 -18.65
N LYS A 88 -13.05 1.91 -19.01
CA LYS A 88 -13.18 1.46 -20.38
C LYS A 88 -14.09 2.42 -21.15
N ASN A 89 -13.59 2.93 -22.27
CA ASN A 89 -14.35 3.87 -23.09
C ASN A 89 -15.27 3.15 -24.08
N LYS A 90 -15.98 3.93 -24.90
CA LYS A 90 -16.97 3.40 -25.86
C LYS A 90 -16.32 2.55 -26.96
N GLU A 91 -15.08 2.82 -27.30
CA GLU A 91 -14.30 2.05 -28.28
C GLU A 91 -13.67 0.79 -27.69
N ASN A 92 -14.04 0.46 -26.44
CA ASN A 92 -13.50 -0.71 -25.72
C ASN A 92 -12.00 -0.60 -25.42
N GLU A 93 -11.51 0.63 -25.29
CA GLU A 93 -10.12 0.93 -24.91
C GLU A 93 -10.05 1.41 -23.46
N TRP A 94 -8.93 1.16 -22.83
CA TRP A 94 -8.72 1.61 -21.46
C TRP A 94 -8.20 3.05 -21.41
N GLU A 95 -8.81 3.84 -20.52
CA GLU A 95 -8.37 5.20 -20.20
C GLU A 95 -8.10 5.28 -18.71
N TYR A 96 -7.22 6.18 -18.32
CA TYR A 96 -6.86 6.34 -16.90
C TYR A 96 -7.24 7.75 -16.46
N HIS A 97 -8.10 7.82 -15.45
CA HIS A 97 -8.66 9.06 -14.95
C HIS A 97 -8.23 9.29 -13.51
N ALA A 98 -7.98 10.55 -13.15
CA ALA A 98 -7.75 10.91 -11.76
C ALA A 98 -9.06 10.77 -10.98
N LYS A 99 -8.97 10.19 -9.83
CA LYS A 99 -10.11 10.09 -8.91
C LYS A 99 -10.44 11.42 -8.26
#